data_3849bf76618f432206a6a96799f74484
#
_entry.id   3849bf76618f432206a6a96799f74484
#
_cell.length_a   1.000
_cell.length_b   1.000
_cell.length_c   1.000
_cell.angle_alpha   90.00
_cell.angle_beta   90.00
_cell.angle_gamma   90.00
#
_symmetry.space_group_name_H-M   'P 1'
#
loop_
_entity.id
_entity.type
_entity.pdbx_description
1 polymer ?
#
loop_
_entity_poly.entity_id
_entity_poly.type
_entity_poly.pdbx_seq_one_letter_code
_entity_poly.pdbx_strand_id
1 'polypeptide(L)'
;MAAHQSKSQKETINRVMHEFKHGELESSSGQKVRNPKQAIAIGLSEAGASKYESKEKNRENLKRTKARERRGTTATARRERQDDGQLTRAELYAEAKRRDIPGRSKMSKRELERALH
;
A
#
# COMPACT_ATOMS: atom_id res chain seq x y z
N MET A 1 7.70 -18.65 -19.31
CA MET A 1 8.67 -18.08 -18.40
C MET A 1 8.36 -16.62 -18.18
N ALA A 2 8.23 -16.23 -16.95
CA ALA A 2 8.05 -14.82 -16.68
C ALA A 2 9.30 -14.12 -17.16
N ALA A 3 9.20 -13.54 -18.34
CA ALA A 3 10.24 -12.70 -18.85
C ALA A 3 10.46 -11.57 -17.87
N HIS A 4 11.52 -10.89 -18.02
CA HIS A 4 11.93 -9.78 -17.15
C HIS A 4 10.78 -9.01 -16.52
N GLN A 5 10.62 -9.19 -15.23
CA GLN A 5 9.77 -8.31 -14.45
C GLN A 5 10.51 -7.00 -14.22
N SER A 6 9.83 -5.91 -14.47
CA SER A 6 10.39 -4.59 -14.18
C SER A 6 10.52 -4.41 -12.66
N LYS A 7 11.28 -3.42 -12.25
CA LYS A 7 11.42 -3.08 -10.83
C LYS A 7 10.05 -2.82 -10.19
N SER A 8 9.17 -2.09 -10.89
CA SER A 8 7.82 -1.82 -10.40
C SER A 8 6.99 -3.09 -10.23
N GLN A 9 7.13 -4.04 -11.14
CA GLN A 9 6.43 -5.32 -11.05
C GLN A 9 6.93 -6.14 -9.86
N LYS A 10 8.24 -6.19 -9.66
CA LYS A 10 8.85 -6.90 -8.51
C LYS A 10 8.42 -6.29 -7.19
N GLU A 11 8.36 -4.98 -7.11
CA GLU A 11 7.91 -4.27 -5.90
C GLU A 11 6.47 -4.63 -5.56
N THR A 12 5.59 -4.69 -6.55
CA THR A 12 4.19 -5.07 -6.35
C THR A 12 4.08 -6.51 -5.88
N ILE A 13 4.82 -7.44 -6.50
CA ILE A 13 4.81 -8.85 -6.10
C ILE A 13 5.30 -8.98 -4.65
N ASN A 14 6.38 -8.30 -4.31
CA ASN A 14 6.93 -8.30 -2.95
C ASN A 14 5.92 -7.77 -1.95
N ARG A 15 5.21 -6.70 -2.29
CA ARG A 15 4.16 -6.14 -1.43
C ARG A 15 3.04 -7.16 -1.18
N VAL A 16 2.56 -7.80 -2.24
CA VAL A 16 1.49 -8.80 -2.12
C VAL A 16 1.92 -9.97 -1.24
N MET A 17 3.15 -10.47 -1.44
CA MET A 17 3.68 -11.56 -0.62
C MET A 17 3.88 -11.14 0.83
N HIS A 18 4.25 -9.90 1.06
CA HIS A 18 4.37 -9.34 2.40
C HIS A 18 2.99 -9.30 3.08
N GLU A 19 1.98 -8.83 2.38
CA GLU A 19 0.60 -8.83 2.89
C GLU A 19 0.12 -10.25 3.21
N PHE A 20 0.48 -11.21 2.36
CA PHE A 20 0.14 -12.61 2.59
C PHE A 20 0.77 -13.13 3.89
N LYS A 21 2.06 -12.85 4.11
CA LYS A 21 2.76 -13.29 5.33
C LYS A 21 2.16 -12.71 6.60
N HIS A 22 1.64 -11.49 6.53
CA HIS A 22 1.03 -10.81 7.67
C HIS A 22 -0.47 -11.07 7.80
N GLY A 23 -1.05 -11.93 6.95
CA GLY A 23 -2.47 -12.26 7.00
C GLY A 23 -3.38 -11.10 6.58
N GLU A 24 -2.85 -10.17 5.80
CA GLU A 24 -3.58 -8.99 5.35
C GLU A 24 -4.10 -9.11 3.92
N LEU A 25 -3.62 -10.11 3.17
CA LEU A 25 -4.00 -10.26 1.77
C LEU A 25 -5.41 -10.84 1.66
N GLU A 26 -6.24 -10.15 0.90
CA GLU A 26 -7.61 -10.58 0.63
C GLU A 26 -7.82 -10.80 -0.86
N SER A 27 -8.67 -11.77 -1.19
CA SER A 27 -9.09 -12.00 -2.57
C SER A 27 -10.11 -10.94 -2.98
N SER A 28 -10.47 -10.92 -4.27
CA SER A 28 -11.48 -10.00 -4.78
C SER A 28 -12.84 -10.18 -4.11
N SER A 29 -13.10 -11.34 -3.52
CA SER A 29 -14.33 -11.62 -2.78
C SER A 29 -14.27 -11.17 -1.32
N GLY A 30 -13.14 -10.60 -0.88
CA GLY A 30 -12.98 -10.13 0.49
C GLY A 30 -12.52 -11.18 1.48
N GLN A 31 -12.26 -12.41 1.03
CA GLN A 31 -11.79 -13.49 1.90
C GLN A 31 -10.27 -13.44 2.01
N LYS A 32 -9.76 -13.73 3.20
CA LYS A 32 -8.32 -13.78 3.43
C LYS A 32 -7.68 -14.92 2.63
N VAL A 33 -6.60 -14.60 1.94
CA VAL A 33 -5.82 -15.57 1.18
C VAL A 33 -4.91 -16.34 2.11
N ARG A 34 -5.06 -17.66 2.13
CA ARG A 34 -4.25 -18.55 3.00
C ARG A 34 -3.35 -19.48 2.21
N ASN A 35 -3.57 -19.58 0.90
CA ASN A 35 -2.80 -20.47 0.03
C ASN A 35 -1.67 -19.69 -0.64
N PRO A 36 -0.39 -20.13 -0.47
CA PRO A 36 0.75 -19.43 -1.11
C PRO A 36 0.64 -19.36 -2.63
N LYS A 37 0.12 -20.39 -3.28
CA LYS A 37 -0.07 -20.40 -4.74
C LYS A 37 -1.06 -19.34 -5.18
N GLN A 38 -2.13 -19.17 -4.43
CA GLN A 38 -3.12 -18.14 -4.71
C GLN A 38 -2.49 -16.74 -4.52
N ALA A 39 -1.69 -16.57 -3.47
CA ALA A 39 -0.99 -15.31 -3.21
C ALA A 39 -0.05 -14.94 -4.35
N ILE A 40 0.70 -15.92 -4.86
CA ILE A 40 1.60 -15.70 -6.00
C ILE A 40 0.80 -15.30 -7.25
N ALA A 41 -0.30 -15.98 -7.52
CA ALA A 41 -1.16 -15.66 -8.66
C ALA A 41 -1.74 -14.25 -8.55
N ILE A 42 -2.16 -13.84 -7.36
CA ILE A 42 -2.65 -12.49 -7.12
C ILE A 42 -1.53 -11.46 -7.35
N GLY A 43 -0.34 -11.73 -6.83
CA GLY A 43 0.82 -10.85 -7.03
C GLY A 43 1.16 -10.66 -8.49
N LEU A 44 1.20 -11.73 -9.25
CA LEU A 44 1.48 -11.67 -10.69
C LEU A 44 0.38 -10.91 -11.44
N SER A 45 -0.88 -11.13 -11.08
CA SER A 45 -1.99 -10.43 -11.69
C SER A 45 -1.94 -8.93 -11.43
N GLU A 46 -1.73 -8.53 -10.19
CA GLU A 46 -1.63 -7.12 -9.82
C GLU A 46 -0.41 -6.43 -10.43
N ALA A 47 0.69 -7.16 -10.55
CA ALA A 47 1.91 -6.64 -11.15
C ALA A 47 1.86 -6.58 -12.68
N GLY A 48 0.80 -7.14 -13.29
CA GLY A 48 0.70 -7.20 -14.74
C GLY A 48 1.73 -8.14 -15.34
N ALA A 49 2.06 -9.23 -14.65
CA ALA A 49 3.06 -10.22 -15.07
C ALA A 49 2.46 -11.61 -15.24
N SER A 50 1.15 -11.75 -15.31
CA SER A 50 0.49 -13.03 -15.48
C SER A 50 0.66 -13.57 -16.89
N LYS A 51 1.11 -14.80 -17.00
CA LYS A 51 1.24 -15.48 -18.31
C LYS A 51 -0.12 -15.85 -18.92
N TYR A 52 -1.18 -15.82 -18.11
CA TYR A 52 -2.54 -16.17 -18.56
C TYR A 52 -3.33 -14.97 -19.06
N GLU A 53 -2.78 -13.78 -18.96
CA GLU A 53 -3.43 -12.55 -19.38
C GLU A 53 -2.75 -11.97 -20.62
N SER A 54 -3.49 -11.21 -21.41
CA SER A 54 -2.93 -10.48 -22.56
C SER A 54 -1.98 -9.39 -22.09
N LYS A 55 -1.13 -8.91 -22.98
CA LYS A 55 -0.23 -7.79 -22.70
C LYS A 55 -1.00 -6.54 -22.30
N GLU A 56 -2.12 -6.28 -22.97
CA GLU A 56 -2.98 -5.13 -22.69
C GLU A 56 -3.58 -5.23 -21.29
N LYS A 57 -4.09 -6.41 -20.93
CA LYS A 57 -4.68 -6.66 -19.62
C LYS A 57 -3.64 -6.53 -18.53
N ASN A 58 -2.45 -7.07 -18.76
CA ASN A 58 -1.33 -6.95 -17.81
C ASN A 58 -0.94 -5.48 -17.60
N ARG A 59 -0.91 -4.69 -18.66
CA ARG A 59 -0.59 -3.26 -18.59
C ARG A 59 -1.64 -2.50 -17.77
N GLU A 60 -2.91 -2.78 -18.02
CA GLU A 60 -4.01 -2.17 -17.27
C GLU A 60 -3.98 -2.55 -15.79
N ASN A 61 -3.71 -3.81 -15.50
CA ASN A 61 -3.63 -4.30 -14.13
C ASN A 61 -2.51 -3.61 -13.36
N LEU A 62 -1.32 -3.51 -13.96
CA LEU A 62 -0.19 -2.82 -13.34
C LEU A 62 -0.50 -1.34 -13.11
N LYS A 63 -1.07 -0.67 -14.09
CA LYS A 63 -1.43 0.74 -13.99
C LYS A 63 -2.41 0.99 -12.84
N ARG A 64 -3.43 0.14 -12.74
CA ARG A 64 -4.43 0.22 -11.67
C ARG A 64 -3.80 -0.02 -10.30
N THR A 65 -2.94 -1.03 -10.20
CA THR A 65 -2.25 -1.38 -8.96
C THR A 65 -1.34 -0.25 -8.49
N LYS A 66 -0.54 0.32 -9.40
CA LYS A 66 0.36 1.43 -9.05
C LYS A 66 -0.42 2.67 -8.61
N ALA A 67 -1.57 2.93 -9.21
CA ALA A 67 -2.44 4.02 -8.77
C ALA A 67 -2.94 3.79 -7.33
N ARG A 68 -3.32 2.56 -6.99
CA ARG A 68 -3.74 2.20 -5.63
C ARG A 68 -2.60 2.34 -4.63
N GLU A 69 -1.39 1.90 -5.01
CA GLU A 69 -0.21 2.03 -4.16
C GLU A 69 0.11 3.51 -3.87
N ARG A 70 0.04 4.36 -4.90
CA ARG A 70 0.28 5.80 -4.73
C ARG A 70 -0.76 6.47 -3.84
N ARG A 71 -2.01 6.03 -3.92
CA ARG A 71 -3.10 6.59 -3.09
C ARG A 71 -3.05 6.08 -1.65
N GLY A 72 -2.23 5.07 -1.37
CA GLY A 72 -2.12 4.50 -0.04
C GLY A 72 -3.34 3.69 0.39
N THR A 73 -4.03 3.06 -0.57
CA THR A 73 -5.22 2.25 -0.30
C THR A 73 -4.92 0.77 -0.16
N THR A 74 -3.66 0.34 -0.33
CA THR A 74 -3.27 -1.06 -0.14
C THR A 74 -3.22 -1.40 1.34
N ALA A 75 -3.35 -2.69 1.66
CA ALA A 75 -3.29 -3.16 3.04
C ALA A 75 -1.95 -2.82 3.71
N THR A 76 -0.85 -2.98 2.98
CA THR A 76 0.49 -2.62 3.49
C THR A 76 0.58 -1.15 3.84
N ALA A 77 0.10 -0.26 2.97
CA ALA A 77 0.14 1.18 3.22
C ALA A 77 -0.69 1.57 4.44
N ARG A 78 -1.86 0.94 4.59
CA ARG A 78 -2.72 1.19 5.76
C ARG A 78 -2.07 0.72 7.05
N ARG A 79 -1.47 -0.46 7.03
CA ARG A 79 -0.77 -1.02 8.19
C ARG A 79 0.42 -0.17 8.59
N GLU A 80 1.24 0.24 7.62
CA GLU A 80 2.41 1.08 7.88
C GLU A 80 2.04 2.39 8.55
N ARG A 81 0.93 3.00 8.12
CA ARG A 81 0.44 4.23 8.77
C ARG A 81 0.05 4.00 10.22
N GLN A 82 -0.51 2.82 10.53
CA GLN A 82 -0.88 2.49 11.91
C GLN A 82 0.34 2.14 12.76
N ASP A 83 1.22 1.29 12.22
CA ASP A 83 2.39 0.79 12.95
C ASP A 83 3.42 1.88 13.23
N ASP A 84 3.63 2.77 12.27
CA ASP A 84 4.58 3.88 12.41
C ASP A 84 4.01 5.04 13.20
N GLY A 85 2.78 4.90 13.66
CA GLY A 85 2.11 5.99 14.36
C GLY A 85 1.86 7.18 13.46
N GLN A 86 1.82 6.96 12.14
CA GLN A 86 1.55 8.02 11.19
C GLN A 86 0.08 8.40 11.25
N LEU A 87 -0.17 9.49 11.91
CA LEU A 87 -1.50 10.05 12.04
C LEU A 87 -1.84 10.88 10.80
N THR A 88 -3.11 11.00 10.51
CA THR A 88 -3.55 11.93 9.47
C THR A 88 -3.26 13.36 9.94
N ARG A 89 -3.29 14.32 9.00
CA ARG A 89 -3.10 15.73 9.35
C ARG A 89 -4.11 16.18 10.41
N ALA A 90 -5.35 15.72 10.31
CA ALA A 90 -6.39 16.05 11.28
C ALA A 90 -6.06 15.52 12.68
N GLU A 91 -5.56 14.29 12.76
CA GLU A 91 -5.16 13.68 14.02
C GLU A 91 -3.95 14.37 14.63
N LEU A 92 -2.95 14.70 13.78
CA LEU A 92 -1.77 15.46 14.20
C LEU A 92 -2.16 16.85 14.70
N TYR A 93 -3.08 17.50 14.01
CA TYR A 93 -3.60 18.82 14.41
C TYR A 93 -4.28 18.75 15.78
N ALA A 94 -5.11 17.72 15.98
CA ALA A 94 -5.79 17.51 17.26
C ALA A 94 -4.79 17.30 18.40
N GLU A 95 -3.73 16.53 18.15
CA GLU A 95 -2.67 16.30 19.12
C GLU A 95 -1.92 17.60 19.44
N ALA A 96 -1.59 18.38 18.40
CA ALA A 96 -0.92 19.66 18.55
C ALA A 96 -1.79 20.66 19.35
N LYS A 97 -3.10 20.61 19.15
CA LYS A 97 -4.05 21.43 19.91
C LYS A 97 -4.04 21.07 21.39
N ARG A 98 -3.99 19.79 21.71
CA ARG A 98 -3.91 19.33 23.10
C ARG A 98 -2.62 19.76 23.78
N ARG A 99 -1.52 19.84 23.03
CA ARG A 99 -0.19 20.25 23.54
C ARG A 99 0.06 21.75 23.42
N ASP A 100 -0.93 22.52 22.95
CA ASP A 100 -0.83 23.98 22.81
C ASP A 100 0.36 24.43 21.95
N ILE A 101 0.60 23.75 20.84
CA ILE A 101 1.69 24.11 19.94
C ILE A 101 1.28 25.35 19.13
N PRO A 102 2.06 26.46 19.22
CA PRO A 102 1.74 27.68 18.49
C PRO A 102 1.95 27.50 16.97
N GLY A 103 1.09 28.16 16.18
CA GLY A 103 1.19 28.11 14.72
C GLY A 103 0.69 26.83 14.08
N ARG A 104 0.07 25.94 14.83
CA ARG A 104 -0.40 24.64 14.35
C ARG A 104 -1.35 24.72 13.14
N SER A 105 -2.16 25.78 13.07
CA SER A 105 -3.11 25.95 11.97
C SER A 105 -2.43 26.21 10.63
N LYS A 106 -1.19 26.66 10.65
CA LYS A 106 -0.39 26.96 9.45
C LYS A 106 0.60 25.84 9.12
N MET A 107 0.65 24.81 9.93
CA MET A 107 1.62 23.71 9.75
C MET A 107 1.12 22.68 8.75
N SER A 108 2.04 22.19 7.93
CA SER A 108 1.83 21.01 7.09
C SER A 108 1.92 19.75 7.95
N LYS A 109 1.53 18.60 7.38
CA LYS A 109 1.64 17.32 8.09
C LYS A 109 3.06 17.07 8.61
N ARG A 110 4.08 17.36 7.79
CA ARG A 110 5.49 17.20 8.19
C ARG A 110 5.87 18.08 9.36
N GLU A 111 5.44 19.33 9.33
CA GLU A 111 5.72 20.27 10.39
C GLU A 111 5.06 19.86 11.69
N LEU A 112 3.82 19.38 11.62
CA LEU A 112 3.12 18.84 12.78
C LEU A 112 3.83 17.63 13.37
N GLU A 113 4.28 16.70 12.51
CA GLU A 113 5.05 15.54 12.96
C GLU A 113 6.33 15.95 13.69
N ARG A 114 7.06 16.92 13.16
CA ARG A 114 8.28 17.43 13.80
C ARG A 114 7.99 18.10 15.13
N ALA A 115 6.92 18.87 15.21
CA ALA A 115 6.56 19.59 16.42
C ALA A 115 6.11 18.66 17.55
N LEU A 116 5.60 17.47 17.19
CA LEU A 116 5.10 16.49 18.17
C LEU A 116 6.16 15.48 18.62
N HIS A 117 7.32 15.48 18.00
CA HIS A 117 8.43 14.59 18.38
C HIS A 117 9.46 15.28 19.24
#